data_7c7d01ac0d04f9d3920314d79772237b
#
_entry.id   7c7d01ac0d04f9d3920314d79772237b
#
_cell.length_a   1.000
_cell.length_b   1.000
_cell.length_c   1.000
_cell.angle_alpha   90.00
_cell.angle_beta   90.00
_cell.angle_gamma   90.00
#
_symmetry.space_group_name_H-M   'P 1'
#
loop_
_entity.id
_entity.type
_entity.pdbx_description
1 polymer ?
#
loop_
_entity_poly.entity_id
_entity_poly.type
_entity_poly.pdbx_seq_one_letter_code
_entity_poly.pdbx_strand_id
1 'polypeptide(L)'
;MTPLRRTVIPLAMFLLASAIAQAGVLADHPGYWLGDLKVADGSVLKIGVESFTRADGSAWASVASPDQGAYDIPVTRLQEAGNTVEFDLPMAAMRLTWVDDHFDAEWKQNGPPLHMSLRPVAQFPRRSRPQSPKAPFPHVDETLAISSTAGVMLGATLSLPAGVASPDLAILVHGSGPSTRDAEVDGHRTFAVLADQLARRGIAVLRYDKRGISRSTGDYQGLTQKQLADDLVAVVRALAARQQFARIGLIGHSEGSTIAAAVAARHPDRVDFIVSLAGVGMPGVDLMLLQDRLVARDQGANPAELHRVMPYARRFYETVVAQPEVAASTAALEKLHASLSSADKALIKKYHMDEGTLSLAWARQPFLRDSLVADPRSDWQAVRCPVLALNGEADHQVPPGNLAGIVTALGVGGNHRVQAAILPSVNHMFQTAKTGAVDEYAAIDEMIAPTVIQRIGDFILRPR
;
A
#
# COMPACT_ATOMS: atom_id res chain seq x y z
N MET A 1 44.44 -69.10 14.99
CA MET A 1 45.02 -68.02 14.21
C MET A 1 44.16 -67.86 12.90
N THR A 2 43.23 -66.96 12.95
CA THR A 2 42.30 -66.70 11.82
C THR A 2 42.57 -65.26 11.29
N PRO A 3 42.72 -65.01 9.98
CA PRO A 3 43.09 -63.69 9.47
C PRO A 3 41.90 -62.78 9.35
N LEU A 4 42.02 -61.52 9.86
CA LEU A 4 41.10 -60.43 9.68
C LEU A 4 40.99 -60.05 8.20
N ARG A 5 39.78 -60.13 7.67
CA ARG A 5 39.43 -59.48 6.38
C ARG A 5 39.22 -57.98 6.57
N ARG A 6 40.04 -57.18 5.91
CA ARG A 6 39.85 -55.71 5.76
C ARG A 6 38.74 -55.46 4.74
N THR A 7 37.64 -54.89 5.18
CA THR A 7 36.57 -54.39 4.33
C THR A 7 36.97 -53.00 3.85
N VAL A 8 37.15 -52.84 2.56
CA VAL A 8 37.36 -51.51 1.92
C VAL A 8 35.99 -50.93 1.62
N ILE A 9 35.66 -49.79 2.27
CA ILE A 9 34.45 -49.00 1.97
C ILE A 9 34.77 -48.07 0.81
N PRO A 10 34.04 -48.09 -0.33
CA PRO A 10 34.26 -47.15 -1.39
C PRO A 10 33.72 -45.78 -0.97
N LEU A 11 34.56 -44.75 -0.97
CA LEU A 11 34.24 -43.38 -0.79
C LEU A 11 33.43 -42.89 -2.04
N ALA A 12 32.11 -42.83 -1.91
CA ALA A 12 31.25 -42.27 -2.93
C ALA A 12 31.46 -40.73 -2.92
N MET A 13 32.14 -40.22 -3.92
CA MET A 13 32.29 -38.82 -4.19
C MET A 13 30.94 -38.28 -4.65
N PHE A 14 30.19 -37.64 -3.73
CA PHE A 14 29.03 -36.81 -4.10
C PHE A 14 29.56 -35.55 -4.83
N LEU A 15 29.50 -35.56 -6.15
CA LEU A 15 29.55 -34.36 -6.95
C LEU A 15 28.28 -33.53 -6.62
N LEU A 16 28.42 -32.56 -5.74
CA LEU A 16 27.50 -31.44 -5.64
C LEU A 16 27.62 -30.65 -6.95
N ALA A 17 26.76 -30.97 -7.90
CA ALA A 17 26.46 -30.09 -9.02
C ALA A 17 25.82 -28.85 -8.41
N SER A 18 26.62 -27.80 -8.18
CA SER A 18 26.10 -26.46 -7.99
C SER A 18 25.31 -26.14 -9.25
N ALA A 19 23.99 -26.24 -9.21
CA ALA A 19 23.15 -25.62 -10.19
C ALA A 19 23.45 -24.12 -10.11
N ILE A 20 24.29 -23.62 -11.01
CA ILE A 20 24.37 -22.20 -11.30
C ILE A 20 22.96 -21.87 -11.75
N ALA A 21 22.18 -21.23 -10.88
CA ALA A 21 20.89 -20.64 -11.26
C ALA A 21 21.25 -19.71 -12.43
N GLN A 22 20.78 -20.07 -13.64
CA GLN A 22 20.94 -19.22 -14.80
C GLN A 22 20.21 -17.93 -14.46
N ALA A 23 20.95 -16.81 -14.34
CA ALA A 23 20.32 -15.51 -14.13
C ALA A 23 19.28 -15.32 -15.26
N GLY A 24 18.07 -14.95 -14.89
CA GLY A 24 17.01 -14.71 -15.87
C GLY A 24 17.23 -13.38 -16.58
N VAL A 25 16.57 -13.20 -17.71
CA VAL A 25 16.76 -12.00 -18.56
C VAL A 25 16.50 -10.68 -17.79
N LEU A 26 15.61 -10.67 -16.81
CA LEU A 26 15.39 -9.49 -15.96
C LEU A 26 16.58 -9.19 -15.03
N ALA A 27 17.21 -10.23 -14.50
CA ALA A 27 18.39 -10.09 -13.65
C ALA A 27 19.61 -9.58 -14.45
N ASP A 28 19.72 -9.99 -15.71
CA ASP A 28 20.79 -9.57 -16.62
C ASP A 28 20.58 -8.11 -17.11
N HIS A 29 19.34 -7.62 -17.11
CA HIS A 29 18.97 -6.30 -17.62
C HIS A 29 18.17 -5.49 -16.59
N PRO A 30 18.76 -5.16 -15.41
CA PRO A 30 18.08 -4.34 -14.38
C PRO A 30 17.98 -2.88 -14.82
N GLY A 31 16.93 -2.20 -14.37
CA GLY A 31 16.74 -0.76 -14.61
C GLY A 31 15.38 -0.40 -15.19
N TYR A 32 15.32 0.78 -15.80
CA TYR A 32 14.10 1.37 -16.32
C TYR A 32 14.07 1.28 -17.84
N TRP A 33 12.97 0.74 -18.36
CA TRP A 33 12.72 0.52 -19.78
C TRP A 33 11.45 1.24 -20.19
N LEU A 34 11.46 2.06 -21.23
CA LEU A 34 10.33 2.90 -21.63
C LEU A 34 10.07 2.81 -23.12
N GLY A 35 8.81 2.74 -23.51
CA GLY A 35 8.37 2.73 -24.90
C GLY A 35 7.03 3.43 -25.09
N ASP A 36 6.67 3.62 -26.36
CA ASP A 36 5.45 4.26 -26.81
C ASP A 36 4.44 3.22 -27.31
N LEU A 37 3.34 3.04 -26.60
CA LEU A 37 2.23 2.16 -26.95
C LEU A 37 1.21 2.93 -27.77
N LYS A 38 1.00 2.55 -29.03
CA LYS A 38 -0.06 3.09 -29.88
C LYS A 38 -1.36 2.36 -29.59
N VAL A 39 -2.36 3.06 -29.05
CA VAL A 39 -3.67 2.49 -28.74
C VAL A 39 -4.66 2.65 -29.89
N ALA A 40 -5.79 1.94 -29.84
CA ALA A 40 -6.71 1.78 -30.97
C ALA A 40 -7.34 3.10 -31.46
N ASP A 41 -7.47 4.11 -30.61
CA ASP A 41 -7.99 5.44 -30.95
C ASP A 41 -6.94 6.36 -31.64
N GLY A 42 -5.71 5.85 -31.83
CA GLY A 42 -4.59 6.58 -32.43
C GLY A 42 -3.77 7.39 -31.44
N SER A 43 -4.13 7.43 -30.17
CA SER A 43 -3.31 8.05 -29.13
C SER A 43 -2.09 7.20 -28.80
N VAL A 44 -1.09 7.82 -28.18
CA VAL A 44 0.16 7.17 -27.78
C VAL A 44 0.31 7.33 -26.27
N LEU A 45 0.52 6.22 -25.58
CA LEU A 45 0.79 6.19 -24.15
C LEU A 45 2.22 5.71 -23.88
N LYS A 46 2.93 6.36 -22.99
CA LYS A 46 4.20 5.84 -22.47
C LYS A 46 3.96 4.71 -21.52
N ILE A 47 4.55 3.56 -21.81
CA ILE A 47 4.56 2.38 -20.93
C ILE A 47 6.00 2.07 -20.57
N GLY A 48 6.23 1.89 -19.27
CA GLY A 48 7.55 1.55 -18.74
C GLY A 48 7.53 0.25 -17.96
N VAL A 49 8.68 -0.42 -17.94
CA VAL A 49 8.95 -1.58 -17.08
C VAL A 49 10.20 -1.26 -16.27
N GLU A 50 10.13 -1.36 -14.94
CA GLU A 50 11.30 -1.41 -14.08
C GLU A 50 11.61 -2.87 -13.76
N SER A 51 12.83 -3.32 -14.07
CA SER A 51 13.38 -4.60 -13.60
C SER A 51 14.30 -4.38 -12.42
N PHE A 52 14.15 -5.17 -11.36
CA PHE A 52 14.88 -4.98 -10.10
C PHE A 52 15.04 -6.28 -9.32
N THR A 53 15.91 -6.23 -8.29
CA THR A 53 16.07 -7.33 -7.34
C THR A 53 15.20 -7.11 -6.11
N ARG A 54 14.44 -8.13 -5.71
CA ARG A 54 13.65 -8.18 -4.47
C ARG A 54 14.53 -8.37 -3.24
N ALA A 55 13.93 -8.24 -2.08
CA ALA A 55 14.60 -8.38 -0.79
C ALA A 55 15.17 -9.78 -0.51
N ASP A 56 14.69 -10.81 -1.21
CA ASP A 56 15.21 -12.19 -1.16
C ASP A 56 16.27 -12.50 -2.22
N GLY A 57 16.63 -11.52 -3.05
CA GLY A 57 17.58 -11.67 -4.15
C GLY A 57 16.97 -12.13 -5.48
N SER A 58 15.65 -12.39 -5.55
CA SER A 58 14.98 -12.75 -6.80
C SER A 58 14.82 -11.55 -7.73
N ALA A 59 14.91 -11.78 -9.06
CA ALA A 59 14.58 -10.76 -10.05
C ALA A 59 13.06 -10.60 -10.17
N TRP A 60 12.60 -9.35 -10.39
CA TRP A 60 11.20 -9.02 -10.52
C TRP A 60 11.01 -7.78 -11.39
N ALA A 61 9.74 -7.44 -11.67
CA ALA A 61 9.40 -6.25 -12.43
C ALA A 61 8.19 -5.52 -11.84
N SER A 62 8.06 -4.24 -12.17
CA SER A 62 6.84 -3.45 -12.07
C SER A 62 6.61 -2.69 -13.37
N VAL A 63 5.37 -2.24 -13.59
CA VAL A 63 5.00 -1.49 -14.80
C VAL A 63 4.64 -0.06 -14.41
N ALA A 64 4.86 0.87 -15.34
CA ALA A 64 4.46 2.26 -15.20
C ALA A 64 3.72 2.75 -16.45
N SER A 65 2.78 3.66 -16.26
CA SER A 65 2.18 4.49 -17.30
C SER A 65 2.37 5.96 -16.93
N PRO A 66 3.52 6.56 -17.26
CA PRO A 66 3.87 7.92 -16.85
C PRO A 66 2.86 8.99 -17.28
N ASP A 67 2.29 8.86 -18.48
CA ASP A 67 1.30 9.81 -19.00
C ASP A 67 -0.02 9.79 -18.21
N GLN A 68 -0.31 8.67 -17.52
CA GLN A 68 -1.45 8.48 -16.63
C GLN A 68 -1.11 8.71 -15.15
N GLY A 69 0.15 9.07 -14.83
CA GLY A 69 0.62 9.24 -13.45
C GLY A 69 0.64 7.93 -12.65
N ALA A 70 0.54 6.76 -13.31
CA ALA A 70 0.54 5.46 -12.68
C ALA A 70 1.96 4.87 -12.68
N TYR A 71 2.44 4.54 -11.48
CA TYR A 71 3.77 3.96 -11.26
C TYR A 71 3.65 2.74 -10.36
N ASP A 72 4.67 1.89 -10.38
CA ASP A 72 4.75 0.69 -9.55
C ASP A 72 3.53 -0.23 -9.66
N ILE A 73 2.89 -0.28 -10.85
CA ILE A 73 1.78 -1.19 -11.12
C ILE A 73 2.29 -2.61 -10.87
N PRO A 74 1.68 -3.36 -9.93
CA PRO A 74 2.21 -4.63 -9.49
C PRO A 74 2.07 -5.70 -10.55
N VAL A 75 3.14 -6.47 -10.75
CA VAL A 75 3.13 -7.72 -11.49
C VAL A 75 2.60 -8.82 -10.56
N THR A 76 1.59 -9.54 -11.00
CA THR A 76 0.92 -10.56 -10.16
C THR A 76 1.46 -11.98 -10.42
N ARG A 77 1.95 -12.24 -11.61
CA ARG A 77 2.64 -13.47 -11.99
C ARG A 77 3.78 -13.13 -12.95
N LEU A 78 4.93 -13.75 -12.77
CA LEU A 78 6.09 -13.56 -13.62
C LEU A 78 6.71 -14.92 -13.96
N GLN A 79 7.00 -15.15 -15.24
CA GLN A 79 7.68 -16.34 -15.74
C GLN A 79 8.73 -15.94 -16.76
N GLU A 80 9.93 -16.51 -16.64
CA GLU A 80 11.02 -16.31 -17.57
C GLU A 80 11.33 -17.59 -18.33
N ALA A 81 11.58 -17.49 -19.63
CA ALA A 81 11.98 -18.60 -20.50
C ALA A 81 12.96 -18.11 -21.57
N GLY A 82 14.23 -18.46 -21.44
CA GLY A 82 15.30 -17.97 -22.32
C GLY A 82 15.42 -16.45 -22.29
N ASN A 83 15.22 -15.78 -23.42
CA ASN A 83 15.26 -14.33 -23.52
C ASN A 83 13.87 -13.67 -23.38
N THR A 84 12.86 -14.41 -22.93
CA THR A 84 11.48 -13.93 -22.84
C THR A 84 10.99 -13.91 -21.40
N VAL A 85 10.23 -12.87 -21.05
CA VAL A 85 9.53 -12.71 -19.76
C VAL A 85 8.05 -12.51 -20.05
N GLU A 86 7.20 -13.27 -19.37
CA GLU A 86 5.75 -13.07 -19.39
C GLU A 86 5.28 -12.70 -18.00
N PHE A 87 4.41 -11.70 -17.88
CA PHE A 87 3.81 -11.35 -16.62
C PHE A 87 2.39 -10.81 -16.76
N ASP A 88 1.61 -11.04 -15.73
CA ASP A 88 0.24 -10.56 -15.59
C ASP A 88 0.20 -9.29 -14.74
N LEU A 89 -0.70 -8.39 -15.13
CA LEU A 89 -1.05 -7.17 -14.43
C LEU A 89 -2.53 -7.24 -14.00
N PRO A 90 -3.02 -6.38 -13.11
CA PRO A 90 -4.43 -6.42 -12.68
C PRO A 90 -5.44 -6.38 -13.81
N MET A 91 -5.14 -5.71 -14.94
CA MET A 91 -6.05 -5.53 -16.06
C MET A 91 -5.43 -5.84 -17.43
N ALA A 92 -4.22 -6.40 -17.48
CA ALA A 92 -3.49 -6.66 -18.71
C ALA A 92 -2.50 -7.81 -18.53
N ALA A 93 -1.91 -8.28 -19.63
CA ALA A 93 -0.72 -9.14 -19.62
C ALA A 93 0.34 -8.52 -20.52
N MET A 94 1.60 -8.79 -20.21
CA MET A 94 2.73 -8.31 -21.00
C MET A 94 3.72 -9.44 -21.26
N ARG A 95 4.26 -9.48 -22.47
CA ARG A 95 5.39 -10.31 -22.83
C ARG A 95 6.54 -9.40 -23.28
N LEU A 96 7.72 -9.64 -22.73
CA LEU A 96 8.96 -8.97 -23.12
C LEU A 96 9.88 -10.00 -23.77
N THR A 97 10.50 -9.64 -24.87
CA THR A 97 11.55 -10.44 -25.50
C THR A 97 12.80 -9.58 -25.64
N TRP A 98 13.90 -10.02 -25.06
CA TRP A 98 15.18 -9.32 -25.19
C TRP A 98 15.74 -9.48 -26.60
N VAL A 99 16.05 -8.36 -27.24
CA VAL A 99 16.62 -8.29 -28.58
C VAL A 99 17.76 -7.27 -28.59
N ASP A 100 18.99 -7.72 -28.79
CA ASP A 100 20.19 -6.91 -28.87
C ASP A 100 20.39 -5.93 -27.68
N ASP A 101 19.73 -4.75 -27.70
CA ASP A 101 19.92 -3.66 -26.74
C ASP A 101 18.58 -3.14 -26.13
N HIS A 102 17.47 -3.84 -26.39
CA HIS A 102 16.13 -3.40 -25.96
C HIS A 102 15.20 -4.59 -25.72
N PHE A 103 14.00 -4.32 -25.18
CA PHE A 103 12.92 -5.30 -25.13
C PHE A 103 11.88 -5.00 -26.22
N ASP A 104 11.58 -5.98 -27.06
CA ASP A 104 10.32 -5.99 -27.78
C ASP A 104 9.22 -6.44 -26.85
N ALA A 105 8.13 -5.67 -26.79
CA ALA A 105 7.05 -5.86 -25.85
C ALA A 105 5.70 -6.03 -26.56
N GLU A 106 4.94 -7.03 -26.09
CA GLU A 106 3.54 -7.24 -26.44
C GLU A 106 2.66 -6.88 -25.24
N TRP A 107 1.74 -5.95 -25.43
CA TRP A 107 0.72 -5.57 -24.44
C TRP A 107 -0.62 -6.19 -24.84
N LYS A 108 -1.25 -6.94 -23.95
CA LYS A 108 -2.54 -7.58 -24.17
C LYS A 108 -3.58 -7.11 -23.14
N GLN A 109 -4.58 -6.37 -23.63
CA GLN A 109 -5.73 -5.92 -22.86
C GLN A 109 -6.95 -5.83 -23.78
N ASN A 110 -8.01 -6.58 -23.51
CA ASN A 110 -9.30 -6.50 -24.22
C ASN A 110 -9.23 -6.43 -25.76
N GLY A 111 -8.35 -7.23 -26.41
CA GLY A 111 -8.23 -7.23 -27.88
C GLY A 111 -6.98 -7.93 -28.40
N PRO A 112 -6.62 -7.70 -29.66
CA PRO A 112 -5.36 -8.18 -30.21
C PRO A 112 -4.17 -7.53 -29.49
N PRO A 113 -3.01 -8.23 -29.41
CA PRO A 113 -1.82 -7.65 -28.81
C PRO A 113 -1.38 -6.37 -29.51
N LEU A 114 -0.95 -5.38 -28.73
CA LEU A 114 -0.29 -4.18 -29.21
C LEU A 114 1.22 -4.33 -29.00
N HIS A 115 2.01 -3.84 -29.96
CA HIS A 115 3.46 -3.99 -29.94
C HIS A 115 4.15 -2.65 -29.71
N MET A 116 5.27 -2.69 -28.97
CA MET A 116 6.15 -1.55 -28.74
C MET A 116 7.57 -2.06 -28.46
N SER A 117 8.57 -1.18 -28.64
CA SER A 117 9.94 -1.46 -28.20
C SER A 117 10.24 -0.62 -26.96
N LEU A 118 10.75 -1.25 -25.90
CA LEU A 118 11.16 -0.59 -24.67
C LEU A 118 12.66 -0.39 -24.69
N ARG A 119 13.10 0.87 -24.57
CA ARG A 119 14.51 1.25 -24.51
C ARG A 119 14.94 1.69 -23.12
N PRO A 120 16.23 1.53 -22.76
CA PRO A 120 16.70 1.91 -21.44
C PRO A 120 16.60 3.42 -21.23
N VAL A 121 16.16 3.82 -20.04
CA VAL A 121 16.12 5.21 -19.57
C VAL A 121 16.74 5.30 -18.18
N ALA A 122 17.23 6.48 -17.78
CA ALA A 122 17.80 6.65 -16.44
C ALA A 122 16.72 6.53 -15.33
N GLN A 123 15.51 6.98 -15.63
CA GLN A 123 14.32 6.88 -14.76
C GLN A 123 13.07 7.19 -15.57
N PHE A 124 11.90 6.79 -15.09
CA PHE A 124 10.65 7.19 -15.73
C PHE A 124 10.42 8.69 -15.64
N PRO A 125 9.85 9.32 -16.68
CA PRO A 125 9.38 10.70 -16.61
C PRO A 125 8.38 10.87 -15.48
N ARG A 126 8.55 11.89 -14.64
CA ARG A 126 7.64 12.21 -13.54
C ARG A 126 7.31 13.69 -13.55
N ARG A 127 6.08 14.03 -13.19
CA ARG A 127 5.72 15.43 -12.94
C ARG A 127 6.58 15.95 -11.78
N SER A 128 7.31 17.04 -12.02
CA SER A 128 8.05 17.70 -10.94
C SER A 128 7.07 18.36 -9.98
N ARG A 129 7.23 18.04 -8.68
CA ARG A 129 6.41 18.63 -7.61
C ARG A 129 7.30 19.40 -6.64
N PRO A 130 6.83 20.56 -6.10
CA PRO A 130 7.67 21.43 -5.25
C PRO A 130 8.28 20.72 -4.04
N GLN A 131 7.55 19.78 -3.42
CA GLN A 131 7.96 19.07 -2.22
C GLN A 131 8.79 17.81 -2.47
N SER A 132 9.05 17.44 -3.74
CA SER A 132 9.89 16.26 -4.03
C SER A 132 11.24 16.40 -3.33
N PRO A 133 11.69 15.37 -2.59
CA PRO A 133 12.99 15.41 -1.92
C PRO A 133 14.12 15.73 -2.89
N LYS A 134 15.01 16.65 -2.51
CA LYS A 134 16.13 17.13 -3.33
C LYS A 134 17.43 17.16 -2.51
N ALA A 135 18.52 16.83 -3.17
CA ALA A 135 19.85 16.99 -2.60
C ALA A 135 20.18 18.48 -2.29
N PRO A 136 21.04 18.77 -1.29
CA PRO A 136 21.67 17.80 -0.41
C PRO A 136 20.69 17.19 0.61
N PHE A 137 20.77 15.88 0.81
CA PHE A 137 19.96 15.20 1.81
C PHE A 137 20.63 15.29 3.20
N PRO A 138 19.92 15.71 4.25
CA PRO A 138 20.43 15.77 5.62
C PRO A 138 20.40 14.41 6.33
N HIS A 139 20.18 13.35 5.59
CA HIS A 139 20.07 11.97 6.08
C HIS A 139 20.80 11.01 5.14
N VAL A 140 21.10 9.84 5.65
CA VAL A 140 21.60 8.70 4.89
C VAL A 140 20.50 7.65 4.80
N ASP A 141 20.23 7.19 3.59
CA ASP A 141 19.29 6.11 3.34
C ASP A 141 20.01 4.75 3.37
N GLU A 142 19.52 3.85 4.22
CA GLU A 142 19.96 2.47 4.33
C GLU A 142 18.88 1.55 3.74
N THR A 143 19.24 0.73 2.76
CA THR A 143 18.34 -0.29 2.22
C THR A 143 18.36 -1.52 3.12
N LEU A 144 17.17 -1.99 3.50
CA LEU A 144 16.99 -3.14 4.39
C LEU A 144 16.14 -4.21 3.72
N ALA A 145 16.46 -5.47 4.05
CA ALA A 145 15.62 -6.64 3.82
C ALA A 145 15.18 -7.18 5.19
N ILE A 146 13.91 -7.10 5.50
CA ILE A 146 13.35 -7.47 6.80
C ILE A 146 12.58 -8.78 6.67
N SER A 147 13.01 -9.81 7.40
CA SER A 147 12.30 -11.08 7.44
C SER A 147 10.97 -10.94 8.19
N SER A 148 9.88 -11.36 7.55
CA SER A 148 8.55 -11.44 8.12
C SER A 148 8.08 -12.88 8.25
N THR A 149 6.78 -13.10 8.39
CA THR A 149 6.18 -14.43 8.54
C THR A 149 6.18 -15.22 7.24
N ALA A 150 6.16 -16.56 7.34
CA ALA A 150 6.02 -17.49 6.20
C ALA A 150 7.08 -17.29 5.08
N GLY A 151 8.31 -16.92 5.44
CA GLY A 151 9.41 -16.75 4.48
C GLY A 151 9.33 -15.47 3.64
N VAL A 152 8.43 -14.56 3.98
CA VAL A 152 8.34 -13.26 3.30
C VAL A 152 9.47 -12.35 3.74
N MET A 153 10.09 -11.68 2.77
CA MET A 153 11.08 -10.64 2.95
C MET A 153 10.51 -9.28 2.53
N LEU A 154 10.55 -8.30 3.43
CA LEU A 154 10.07 -6.95 3.17
C LEU A 154 11.26 -6.06 2.76
N GLY A 155 11.15 -5.43 1.60
CA GLY A 155 12.09 -4.40 1.15
C GLY A 155 11.78 -3.07 1.83
N ALA A 156 12.78 -2.46 2.45
CA ALA A 156 12.60 -1.22 3.21
C ALA A 156 13.73 -0.22 2.97
N THR A 157 13.47 1.04 3.30
CA THR A 157 14.46 2.12 3.36
C THR A 157 14.36 2.79 4.72
N LEU A 158 15.50 2.85 5.42
CA LEU A 158 15.66 3.56 6.68
C LEU A 158 16.44 4.86 6.41
N SER A 159 15.76 5.99 6.58
CA SER A 159 16.38 7.32 6.49
C SER A 159 16.89 7.74 7.88
N LEU A 160 18.21 7.82 8.03
CA LEU A 160 18.88 8.17 9.29
C LEU A 160 19.31 9.62 9.27
N PRO A 161 18.85 10.48 10.20
CA PRO A 161 19.26 11.88 10.26
C PRO A 161 20.75 12.01 10.60
N ALA A 162 21.46 12.88 9.89
CA ALA A 162 22.87 13.13 10.15
C ALA A 162 23.10 13.80 11.52
N GLY A 163 24.11 13.35 12.25
CA GLY A 163 24.55 13.97 13.50
C GLY A 163 23.68 13.69 14.73
N VAL A 164 22.67 12.81 14.64
CA VAL A 164 21.82 12.40 15.78
C VAL A 164 22.18 10.97 16.20
N ALA A 165 22.76 10.83 17.40
CA ALA A 165 23.27 9.53 17.85
C ALA A 165 22.17 8.49 18.16
N SER A 166 21.05 8.94 18.73
CA SER A 166 19.92 8.07 19.08
C SER A 166 18.61 8.79 18.75
N PRO A 167 18.23 8.85 17.46
CA PRO A 167 17.00 9.51 17.06
C PRO A 167 15.75 8.73 17.50
N ASP A 168 14.62 9.41 17.63
CA ASP A 168 13.33 8.74 17.60
C ASP A 168 13.09 8.15 16.21
N LEU A 169 12.48 6.97 16.13
CA LEU A 169 12.13 6.31 14.88
C LEU A 169 10.63 6.40 14.64
N ALA A 170 10.25 6.84 13.45
CA ALA A 170 8.90 6.76 12.92
C ALA A 170 8.82 5.68 11.82
N ILE A 171 7.98 4.67 11.99
CA ILE A 171 7.70 3.65 10.97
C ILE A 171 6.41 4.07 10.25
N LEU A 172 6.48 4.25 8.93
CA LEU A 172 5.34 4.64 8.11
C LEU A 172 4.52 3.40 7.70
N VAL A 173 3.22 3.43 7.98
CA VAL A 173 2.29 2.31 7.74
C VAL A 173 1.23 2.73 6.73
N HIS A 174 1.19 2.02 5.60
CA HIS A 174 0.38 2.38 4.43
C HIS A 174 -1.13 2.21 4.66
N GLY A 175 -1.90 3.01 3.94
CA GLY A 175 -3.34 2.82 3.75
C GLY A 175 -3.67 1.61 2.86
N SER A 176 -4.93 1.47 2.46
CA SER A 176 -5.43 0.39 1.61
C SER A 176 -4.79 0.40 0.21
N GLY A 177 -4.85 -0.73 -0.46
CA GLY A 177 -4.31 -0.88 -1.81
C GLY A 177 -2.85 -1.34 -1.87
N PRO A 178 -2.36 -1.67 -3.08
CA PRO A 178 -0.97 -2.01 -3.33
C PRO A 178 -0.11 -0.74 -3.15
N SER A 179 0.84 -0.78 -2.23
CA SER A 179 1.64 0.42 -1.92
C SER A 179 3.11 0.08 -1.82
N THR A 180 3.93 0.83 -2.54
CA THR A 180 5.37 0.86 -2.35
C THR A 180 5.73 1.68 -1.12
N ARG A 181 6.99 1.61 -0.69
CA ARG A 181 7.51 2.35 0.49
C ARG A 181 7.27 3.85 0.43
N ASP A 182 7.09 4.41 -0.76
CA ASP A 182 6.89 5.84 -0.96
C ASP A 182 5.41 6.26 -0.93
N ALA A 183 4.47 5.29 -0.84
CA ALA A 183 3.02 5.50 -0.87
C ALA A 183 2.62 6.40 -2.05
N GLU A 184 3.02 5.99 -3.26
CA GLU A 184 2.77 6.78 -4.46
C GLU A 184 1.33 6.61 -4.94
N VAL A 185 0.60 7.73 -5.05
CA VAL A 185 -0.74 7.83 -5.62
C VAL A 185 -0.76 9.04 -6.55
N ASP A 186 -1.18 8.88 -7.80
CA ASP A 186 -1.25 9.95 -8.81
C ASP A 186 0.07 10.76 -8.94
N GLY A 187 1.19 10.08 -8.84
CA GLY A 187 2.52 10.69 -8.86
C GLY A 187 2.89 11.48 -7.59
N HIS A 188 2.11 11.37 -6.51
CA HIS A 188 2.44 11.91 -5.20
C HIS A 188 3.11 10.85 -4.34
N ARG A 189 4.37 11.07 -3.99
CA ARG A 189 5.18 10.19 -3.14
C ARG A 189 5.16 10.68 -1.69
N THR A 190 3.98 10.61 -1.07
CA THR A 190 3.71 11.24 0.22
C THR A 190 4.66 10.75 1.32
N PHE A 191 4.97 9.45 1.37
CA PHE A 191 5.87 8.90 2.38
C PHE A 191 7.34 9.27 2.12
N ALA A 192 7.76 9.44 0.86
CA ALA A 192 9.10 9.94 0.57
C ALA A 192 9.28 11.37 1.08
N VAL A 193 8.26 12.23 0.86
CA VAL A 193 8.27 13.61 1.37
C VAL A 193 8.28 13.64 2.90
N LEU A 194 7.41 12.84 3.52
CA LEU A 194 7.32 12.80 4.99
C LEU A 194 8.63 12.32 5.61
N ALA A 195 9.29 11.31 5.01
CA ALA A 195 10.57 10.80 5.46
C ALA A 195 11.68 11.85 5.38
N ASP A 196 11.82 12.54 4.24
CA ASP A 196 12.81 13.62 4.08
C ASP A 196 12.58 14.76 5.09
N GLN A 197 11.33 15.20 5.23
CA GLN A 197 10.99 16.33 6.09
C GLN A 197 11.16 16.00 7.59
N LEU A 198 10.83 14.79 8.02
CA LEU A 198 11.06 14.36 9.41
C LEU A 198 12.55 14.12 9.69
N ALA A 199 13.28 13.56 8.73
CA ALA A 199 14.74 13.38 8.87
C ALA A 199 15.47 14.73 8.99
N ARG A 200 15.03 15.78 8.27
CA ARG A 200 15.52 17.18 8.45
C ARG A 200 15.30 17.71 9.87
N ARG A 201 14.37 17.12 10.61
CA ARG A 201 14.07 17.47 12.01
C ARG A 201 14.78 16.57 13.03
N GLY A 202 15.64 15.66 12.58
CA GLY A 202 16.38 14.73 13.46
C GLY A 202 15.61 13.47 13.83
N ILE A 203 14.53 13.12 13.12
CA ILE A 203 13.72 11.92 13.34
C ILE A 203 14.11 10.88 12.29
N ALA A 204 14.49 9.67 12.70
CA ALA A 204 14.70 8.56 11.79
C ALA A 204 13.35 8.06 11.23
N VAL A 205 13.32 7.65 9.96
CA VAL A 205 12.09 7.20 9.33
C VAL A 205 12.32 5.90 8.59
N LEU A 206 11.50 4.88 8.87
CA LEU A 206 11.42 3.66 8.07
C LEU A 206 10.21 3.69 7.15
N ARG A 207 10.45 3.37 5.88
CA ARG A 207 9.43 3.10 4.85
C ARG A 207 9.67 1.69 4.30
N TYR A 208 8.63 0.92 4.08
CA TYR A 208 8.76 -0.45 3.53
C TYR A 208 7.69 -0.71 2.47
N ASP A 209 7.99 -1.57 1.51
CA ASP A 209 7.01 -1.99 0.50
C ASP A 209 6.05 -3.01 1.15
N LYS A 210 4.75 -2.89 0.88
CA LYS A 210 3.79 -3.92 1.32
C LYS A 210 4.19 -5.30 0.80
N ARG A 211 3.83 -6.34 1.52
CA ARG A 211 3.97 -7.74 1.10
C ARG A 211 3.48 -7.92 -0.34
N GLY A 212 4.27 -8.58 -1.18
CA GLY A 212 3.95 -8.84 -2.59
C GLY A 212 4.08 -7.63 -3.53
N ILE A 213 4.50 -6.47 -3.04
CA ILE A 213 4.64 -5.25 -3.82
C ILE A 213 6.12 -4.88 -3.96
N SER A 214 6.51 -4.42 -5.16
CA SER A 214 7.85 -3.93 -5.47
C SER A 214 8.94 -4.88 -4.95
N ARG A 215 9.81 -4.43 -4.05
CA ARG A 215 10.94 -5.23 -3.55
C ARG A 215 10.60 -6.18 -2.39
N SER A 216 9.35 -6.17 -1.92
CA SER A 216 8.87 -7.15 -0.95
C SER A 216 8.36 -8.42 -1.63
N THR A 217 8.69 -9.59 -1.06
CA THR A 217 8.17 -10.87 -1.53
C THR A 217 6.81 -11.20 -0.93
N GLY A 218 6.24 -12.34 -1.31
CA GLY A 218 4.92 -12.79 -0.87
C GLY A 218 3.82 -12.46 -1.88
N ASP A 219 2.58 -12.68 -1.48
CA ASP A 219 1.40 -12.44 -2.29
C ASP A 219 0.56 -11.29 -1.71
N TYR A 220 0.21 -10.35 -2.58
CA TYR A 220 -0.67 -9.24 -2.24
C TYR A 220 -2.15 -9.60 -2.39
N GLN A 221 -2.52 -10.46 -3.36
CA GLN A 221 -3.93 -10.70 -3.71
C GLN A 221 -4.73 -11.41 -2.61
N GLY A 222 -4.09 -12.27 -1.85
CA GLY A 222 -4.69 -12.98 -0.73
C GLY A 222 -4.50 -12.31 0.65
N LEU A 223 -4.05 -11.06 0.67
CA LEU A 223 -3.62 -10.38 1.88
C LEU A 223 -4.77 -10.08 2.84
N THR A 224 -4.52 -10.31 4.12
CA THR A 224 -5.43 -10.01 5.23
C THR A 224 -4.88 -8.90 6.12
N GLN A 225 -5.75 -8.20 6.87
CA GLN A 225 -5.32 -7.21 7.86
C GLN A 225 -4.42 -7.83 8.95
N LYS A 226 -4.67 -9.09 9.32
CA LYS A 226 -3.81 -9.81 10.25
C LYS A 226 -2.38 -9.95 9.71
N GLN A 227 -2.21 -10.31 8.45
CA GLN A 227 -0.88 -10.44 7.84
C GLN A 227 -0.16 -9.09 7.74
N LEU A 228 -0.87 -8.00 7.47
CA LEU A 228 -0.31 -6.64 7.52
C LEU A 228 0.16 -6.27 8.93
N ALA A 229 -0.60 -6.62 9.96
CA ALA A 229 -0.19 -6.40 11.35
C ALA A 229 1.02 -7.28 11.72
N ASP A 230 1.06 -8.54 11.29
CA ASP A 230 2.19 -9.45 11.52
C ASP A 230 3.47 -8.93 10.84
N ASP A 231 3.37 -8.38 9.62
CA ASP A 231 4.48 -7.73 8.93
C ASP A 231 4.99 -6.51 9.70
N LEU A 232 4.08 -5.66 10.18
CA LEU A 232 4.46 -4.49 10.98
C LEU A 232 5.14 -4.89 12.30
N VAL A 233 4.68 -5.96 12.95
CA VAL A 233 5.34 -6.52 14.15
C VAL A 233 6.75 -6.98 13.83
N ALA A 234 6.96 -7.64 12.68
CA ALA A 234 8.29 -8.06 12.25
C ALA A 234 9.21 -6.85 12.00
N VAL A 235 8.70 -5.80 11.36
CA VAL A 235 9.40 -4.53 11.15
C VAL A 235 9.80 -3.90 12.49
N VAL A 236 8.86 -3.74 13.42
CA VAL A 236 9.12 -3.17 14.76
C VAL A 236 10.20 -3.97 15.49
N ARG A 237 10.12 -5.30 15.48
CA ARG A 237 11.10 -6.18 16.12
C ARG A 237 12.51 -6.04 15.51
N ALA A 238 12.60 -6.00 14.18
CA ALA A 238 13.87 -5.86 13.48
C ALA A 238 14.56 -4.53 13.83
N LEU A 239 13.80 -3.44 13.90
CA LEU A 239 14.34 -2.13 14.24
C LEU A 239 14.66 -1.99 15.73
N ALA A 240 13.85 -2.56 16.63
CA ALA A 240 14.13 -2.58 18.06
C ALA A 240 15.43 -3.36 18.39
N ALA A 241 15.70 -4.44 17.66
CA ALA A 241 16.93 -5.22 17.83
C ALA A 241 18.22 -4.43 17.51
N ARG A 242 18.13 -3.34 16.76
CA ARG A 242 19.28 -2.48 16.42
C ARG A 242 19.75 -1.63 17.61
N GLN A 243 18.91 -1.42 18.62
CA GLN A 243 19.22 -0.64 19.83
C GLN A 243 19.81 0.76 19.58
N GLN A 244 19.46 1.36 18.45
CA GLN A 244 20.00 2.66 18.03
C GLN A 244 18.98 3.80 18.12
N PHE A 245 17.73 3.50 18.48
CA PHE A 245 16.63 4.47 18.55
C PHE A 245 16.23 4.75 19.99
N ALA A 246 15.94 6.01 20.30
CA ALA A 246 15.47 6.41 21.63
C ALA A 246 14.03 5.95 21.88
N ARG A 247 13.18 6.05 20.86
CA ARG A 247 11.78 5.59 20.85
C ARG A 247 11.43 5.05 19.47
N ILE A 248 10.46 4.13 19.43
CA ILE A 248 9.89 3.60 18.17
C ILE A 248 8.41 3.90 18.15
N GLY A 249 7.97 4.67 17.16
CA GLY A 249 6.55 4.96 16.96
C GLY A 249 6.07 4.63 15.55
N LEU A 250 4.76 4.63 15.41
CA LEU A 250 4.07 4.28 14.18
C LEU A 250 3.33 5.50 13.63
N ILE A 251 3.47 5.77 12.34
CA ILE A 251 2.66 6.77 11.62
C ILE A 251 1.82 6.02 10.61
N GLY A 252 0.54 5.83 10.91
CA GLY A 252 -0.40 5.11 10.05
C GLY A 252 -1.29 6.08 9.27
N HIS A 253 -1.44 5.83 7.97
CA HIS A 253 -2.38 6.54 7.11
C HIS A 253 -3.58 5.65 6.77
N SER A 254 -4.81 6.16 6.95
CA SER A 254 -6.03 5.43 6.58
C SER A 254 -6.09 4.05 7.26
N GLU A 255 -6.21 2.94 6.52
CA GLU A 255 -6.11 1.56 7.04
C GLU A 255 -4.83 1.34 7.88
N GLY A 256 -3.71 1.95 7.48
CA GLY A 256 -2.44 1.86 8.23
C GLY A 256 -2.54 2.37 9.66
N SER A 257 -3.45 3.29 9.93
CA SER A 257 -3.75 3.76 11.29
C SER A 257 -4.42 2.66 12.13
N THR A 258 -5.34 1.91 11.53
CA THR A 258 -5.98 0.74 12.16
C THR A 258 -4.95 -0.37 12.46
N ILE A 259 -4.08 -0.67 11.49
CA ILE A 259 -2.99 -1.64 11.67
C ILE A 259 -2.03 -1.19 12.79
N ALA A 260 -1.67 0.10 12.83
CA ALA A 260 -0.81 0.66 13.87
C ALA A 260 -1.45 0.53 15.26
N ALA A 261 -2.75 0.83 15.38
CA ALA A 261 -3.49 0.67 16.64
C ALA A 261 -3.52 -0.81 17.08
N ALA A 262 -3.81 -1.73 16.17
CA ALA A 262 -3.83 -3.17 16.45
C ALA A 262 -2.47 -3.69 16.94
N VAL A 263 -1.35 -3.23 16.33
CA VAL A 263 0.01 -3.61 16.76
C VAL A 263 0.34 -3.01 18.12
N ALA A 264 0.05 -1.73 18.35
CA ALA A 264 0.32 -1.08 19.63
C ALA A 264 -0.54 -1.65 20.78
N ALA A 265 -1.77 -2.04 20.49
CA ALA A 265 -2.66 -2.72 21.45
C ALA A 265 -2.09 -4.07 21.92
N ARG A 266 -1.53 -4.85 20.99
CA ARG A 266 -0.98 -6.19 21.27
C ARG A 266 0.46 -6.16 21.79
N HIS A 267 1.21 -5.09 21.53
CA HIS A 267 2.62 -4.93 21.88
C HIS A 267 2.89 -3.56 22.52
N PRO A 268 2.25 -3.25 23.67
CA PRO A 268 2.33 -1.92 24.29
C PRO A 268 3.73 -1.57 24.81
N ASP A 269 4.61 -2.54 24.97
CA ASP A 269 6.02 -2.41 25.35
C ASP A 269 6.96 -2.08 24.18
N ARG A 270 6.45 -2.08 22.95
CA ARG A 270 7.27 -1.94 21.73
C ARG A 270 6.94 -0.70 20.89
N VAL A 271 5.84 -0.02 21.20
CA VAL A 271 5.39 1.16 20.48
C VAL A 271 5.27 2.31 21.44
N ASP A 272 6.15 3.29 21.28
CA ASP A 272 6.24 4.45 22.19
C ASP A 272 5.27 5.57 21.85
N PHE A 273 4.80 5.67 20.61
CA PHE A 273 3.80 6.66 20.18
C PHE A 273 3.10 6.23 18.88
N ILE A 274 1.92 6.77 18.64
CA ILE A 274 1.19 6.64 17.37
C ILE A 274 0.87 8.03 16.83
N VAL A 275 1.03 8.18 15.51
CA VAL A 275 0.41 9.25 14.71
C VAL A 275 -0.61 8.59 13.78
N SER A 276 -1.87 8.93 13.96
CA SER A 276 -2.99 8.49 13.15
C SER A 276 -3.35 9.58 12.14
N LEU A 277 -3.16 9.29 10.88
CA LEU A 277 -3.50 10.17 9.76
C LEU A 277 -4.74 9.61 9.05
N ALA A 278 -5.87 10.32 9.10
CA ALA A 278 -7.16 9.88 8.54
C ALA A 278 -7.55 8.46 9.01
N GLY A 279 -7.38 8.19 10.32
CA GLY A 279 -7.61 6.87 10.89
C GLY A 279 -9.08 6.53 11.03
N VAL A 280 -9.40 5.23 11.01
CA VAL A 280 -10.76 4.72 11.15
C VAL A 280 -11.14 4.63 12.63
N GLY A 281 -12.29 5.21 13.00
CA GLY A 281 -12.84 5.23 14.36
C GLY A 281 -14.27 4.70 14.46
N MET A 282 -14.77 4.02 13.43
CA MET A 282 -16.11 3.44 13.36
C MET A 282 -16.08 2.03 12.75
N PRO A 283 -17.16 1.22 12.90
CA PRO A 283 -17.27 -0.09 12.25
C PRO A 283 -17.14 0.01 10.73
N GLY A 284 -16.54 -1.02 10.11
CA GLY A 284 -16.22 -1.03 8.69
C GLY A 284 -17.41 -0.84 7.77
N VAL A 285 -18.56 -1.50 8.03
CA VAL A 285 -19.78 -1.30 7.25
C VAL A 285 -20.25 0.16 7.29
N ASP A 286 -20.20 0.81 8.45
CA ASP A 286 -20.64 2.20 8.59
C ASP A 286 -19.71 3.16 7.87
N LEU A 287 -18.39 2.89 7.91
CA LEU A 287 -17.40 3.65 7.15
C LEU A 287 -17.65 3.55 5.64
N MET A 288 -17.82 2.33 5.12
CA MET A 288 -18.04 2.13 3.69
C MET A 288 -19.32 2.79 3.18
N LEU A 289 -20.40 2.72 3.95
CA LEU A 289 -21.64 3.42 3.63
C LEU A 289 -21.49 4.94 3.62
N LEU A 290 -20.70 5.48 4.53
CA LEU A 290 -20.44 6.91 4.58
C LEU A 290 -19.57 7.35 3.40
N GLN A 291 -18.53 6.58 3.07
CA GLN A 291 -17.67 6.80 1.92
C GLN A 291 -18.45 6.75 0.60
N ASP A 292 -19.24 5.70 0.37
CA ASP A 292 -20.06 5.56 -0.84
C ASP A 292 -21.01 6.74 -1.03
N ARG A 293 -21.64 7.19 0.06
CA ARG A 293 -22.53 8.36 0.03
C ARG A 293 -21.81 9.62 -0.39
N LEU A 294 -20.60 9.85 0.14
CA LEU A 294 -19.83 11.05 -0.16
C LEU A 294 -19.29 11.03 -1.59
N VAL A 295 -18.74 9.90 -2.01
CA VAL A 295 -18.23 9.72 -3.39
C VAL A 295 -19.37 9.88 -4.42
N ALA A 296 -20.52 9.25 -4.20
CA ALA A 296 -21.66 9.40 -5.11
C ALA A 296 -22.17 10.86 -5.14
N ARG A 297 -22.17 11.57 -4.01
CA ARG A 297 -22.51 13.00 -3.95
C ARG A 297 -21.53 13.84 -4.76
N ASP A 298 -20.23 13.58 -4.66
CA ASP A 298 -19.20 14.29 -5.44
C ASP A 298 -19.35 14.06 -6.94
N GLN A 299 -19.89 12.90 -7.33
CA GLN A 299 -20.29 12.58 -8.70
C GLN A 299 -21.67 13.15 -9.10
N GLY A 300 -22.27 13.98 -8.26
CA GLY A 300 -23.53 14.70 -8.53
C GLY A 300 -24.80 13.97 -8.10
N ALA A 301 -24.74 12.96 -7.24
CA ALA A 301 -25.93 12.30 -6.72
C ALA A 301 -26.73 13.24 -5.80
N ASN A 302 -28.03 13.42 -6.12
CA ASN A 302 -28.93 14.18 -5.29
C ASN A 302 -29.48 13.32 -4.10
N PRO A 303 -30.09 13.98 -3.08
CA PRO A 303 -30.60 13.26 -1.92
C PRO A 303 -31.60 12.13 -2.23
N ALA A 304 -32.44 12.29 -3.27
CA ALA A 304 -33.42 11.27 -3.64
C ALA A 304 -32.76 10.05 -4.27
N GLU A 305 -31.75 10.23 -5.10
CA GLU A 305 -30.95 9.17 -5.70
C GLU A 305 -30.16 8.41 -4.62
N LEU A 306 -29.52 9.11 -3.69
CA LEU A 306 -28.84 8.49 -2.54
C LEU A 306 -29.80 7.68 -1.66
N HIS A 307 -31.00 8.20 -1.39
CA HIS A 307 -32.04 7.49 -0.64
C HIS A 307 -32.42 6.15 -1.29
N ARG A 308 -32.35 6.04 -2.62
CA ARG A 308 -32.63 4.82 -3.37
C ARG A 308 -31.48 3.82 -3.36
N VAL A 309 -30.23 4.26 -3.46
CA VAL A 309 -29.04 3.40 -3.62
C VAL A 309 -28.48 2.92 -2.27
N MET A 310 -28.45 3.78 -1.25
CA MET A 310 -27.81 3.45 0.04
C MET A 310 -28.42 2.25 0.78
N PRO A 311 -29.74 1.95 0.73
CA PRO A 311 -30.29 0.72 1.31
C PRO A 311 -29.75 -0.55 0.63
N TYR A 312 -29.49 -0.51 -0.69
CA TYR A 312 -28.84 -1.62 -1.39
C TYR A 312 -27.37 -1.77 -0.97
N ALA A 313 -26.62 -0.68 -0.89
CA ALA A 313 -25.22 -0.71 -0.43
C ALA A 313 -25.12 -1.33 0.98
N ARG A 314 -26.00 -0.94 1.91
CA ARG A 314 -26.07 -1.54 3.25
C ARG A 314 -26.32 -3.04 3.20
N ARG A 315 -27.33 -3.48 2.45
CA ARG A 315 -27.64 -4.91 2.31
C ARG A 315 -26.49 -5.68 1.64
N PHE A 316 -25.80 -5.06 0.71
CA PHE A 316 -24.61 -5.65 0.06
C PHE A 316 -23.52 -5.94 1.09
N TYR A 317 -23.11 -4.95 1.88
CA TYR A 317 -22.06 -5.11 2.89
C TYR A 317 -22.50 -6.07 4.02
N GLU A 318 -23.72 -5.96 4.51
CA GLU A 318 -24.25 -6.89 5.51
C GLU A 318 -24.31 -8.34 4.99
N THR A 319 -24.58 -8.54 3.69
CA THR A 319 -24.52 -9.87 3.07
C THR A 319 -23.09 -10.42 3.04
N VAL A 320 -22.10 -9.58 2.72
CA VAL A 320 -20.68 -9.98 2.76
C VAL A 320 -20.28 -10.40 4.18
N VAL A 321 -20.65 -9.61 5.18
CA VAL A 321 -20.35 -9.90 6.60
C VAL A 321 -21.03 -11.16 7.11
N ALA A 322 -22.31 -11.35 6.76
CA ALA A 322 -23.11 -12.50 7.23
C ALA A 322 -22.70 -13.83 6.59
N GLN A 323 -22.00 -13.80 5.45
CA GLN A 323 -21.60 -14.99 4.70
C GLN A 323 -20.07 -15.10 4.65
N PRO A 324 -19.41 -15.79 5.62
CA PRO A 324 -17.96 -15.89 5.66
C PRO A 324 -17.35 -16.59 4.43
N GLU A 325 -18.10 -17.56 3.85
CA GLU A 325 -17.66 -18.26 2.64
C GLU A 325 -17.87 -17.42 1.38
N VAL A 326 -16.81 -17.21 0.61
CA VAL A 326 -16.83 -16.36 -0.61
C VAL A 326 -17.88 -16.82 -1.62
N ALA A 327 -18.01 -18.14 -1.85
CA ALA A 327 -18.98 -18.70 -2.79
C ALA A 327 -20.42 -18.42 -2.34
N ALA A 328 -20.72 -18.58 -1.05
CA ALA A 328 -22.03 -18.33 -0.48
C ALA A 328 -22.40 -16.84 -0.54
N SER A 329 -21.46 -15.96 -0.19
CA SER A 329 -21.68 -14.52 -0.28
C SER A 329 -21.88 -14.08 -1.74
N THR A 330 -21.10 -14.61 -2.69
CA THR A 330 -21.25 -14.31 -4.12
C THR A 330 -22.66 -14.68 -4.61
N ALA A 331 -23.15 -15.90 -4.33
CA ALA A 331 -24.47 -16.33 -4.75
C ALA A 331 -25.60 -15.48 -4.11
N ALA A 332 -25.43 -15.06 -2.86
CA ALA A 332 -26.38 -14.18 -2.18
C ALA A 332 -26.37 -12.76 -2.77
N LEU A 333 -25.20 -12.22 -3.11
CA LEU A 333 -25.07 -10.91 -3.75
C LEU A 333 -25.63 -10.90 -5.18
N GLU A 334 -25.45 -11.96 -5.95
CA GLU A 334 -26.06 -12.10 -7.28
C GLU A 334 -27.58 -12.07 -7.20
N LYS A 335 -28.20 -12.77 -6.22
CA LYS A 335 -29.64 -12.71 -5.95
C LYS A 335 -30.07 -11.31 -5.52
N LEU A 336 -29.31 -10.67 -4.65
CA LEU A 336 -29.56 -9.30 -4.20
C LEU A 336 -29.55 -8.33 -5.38
N HIS A 337 -28.53 -8.41 -6.25
CA HIS A 337 -28.41 -7.59 -7.46
C HIS A 337 -29.56 -7.86 -8.45
N ALA A 338 -29.95 -9.14 -8.63
CA ALA A 338 -31.07 -9.52 -9.50
C ALA A 338 -32.42 -8.92 -9.01
N SER A 339 -32.59 -8.71 -7.71
CA SER A 339 -33.78 -8.13 -7.11
C SER A 339 -33.96 -6.63 -7.32
N LEU A 340 -32.92 -5.93 -7.78
CA LEU A 340 -32.97 -4.49 -8.05
C LEU A 340 -33.83 -4.15 -9.26
N SER A 341 -34.56 -3.03 -9.19
CA SER A 341 -35.22 -2.44 -10.35
C SER A 341 -34.22 -1.98 -11.40
N SER A 342 -34.65 -1.92 -12.66
CA SER A 342 -33.80 -1.38 -13.75
C SER A 342 -33.35 0.05 -13.46
N ALA A 343 -34.18 0.85 -12.81
CA ALA A 343 -33.86 2.22 -12.45
C ALA A 343 -32.79 2.30 -11.32
N ASP A 344 -32.79 1.36 -10.35
CA ASP A 344 -31.77 1.33 -9.31
C ASP A 344 -30.43 0.82 -9.86
N LYS A 345 -30.45 -0.18 -10.75
CA LYS A 345 -29.26 -0.63 -11.48
C LYS A 345 -28.64 0.51 -12.29
N ALA A 346 -29.46 1.31 -12.96
CA ALA A 346 -28.98 2.46 -13.72
C ALA A 346 -28.32 3.51 -12.83
N LEU A 347 -28.83 3.75 -11.61
CA LEU A 347 -28.19 4.67 -10.64
C LEU A 347 -26.86 4.12 -10.12
N ILE A 348 -26.80 2.83 -9.75
CA ILE A 348 -25.56 2.19 -9.30
C ILE A 348 -24.49 2.31 -10.37
N LYS A 349 -24.84 2.04 -11.64
CA LYS A 349 -23.93 2.21 -12.78
C LYS A 349 -23.54 3.67 -13.04
N LYS A 350 -24.50 4.61 -12.93
CA LYS A 350 -24.26 6.05 -13.11
C LYS A 350 -23.15 6.58 -12.20
N TYR A 351 -23.07 6.03 -10.98
CA TYR A 351 -22.07 6.41 -9.97
C TYR A 351 -20.95 5.39 -9.82
N HIS A 352 -20.71 4.54 -10.85
CA HIS A 352 -19.62 3.56 -10.92
C HIS A 352 -19.47 2.64 -9.69
N MET A 353 -20.55 2.46 -8.90
CA MET A 353 -20.53 1.65 -7.69
C MET A 353 -20.44 0.15 -8.00
N ASP A 354 -20.99 -0.31 -9.15
CA ASP A 354 -20.94 -1.68 -9.64
C ASP A 354 -19.57 -2.11 -10.17
N GLU A 355 -18.70 -1.17 -10.51
CA GLU A 355 -17.30 -1.40 -10.87
C GLU A 355 -16.37 -1.20 -9.66
N GLY A 356 -16.84 -0.50 -8.63
CA GLY A 356 -16.14 -0.20 -7.37
C GLY A 356 -16.59 -1.06 -6.19
N THR A 357 -16.99 -0.38 -5.14
CA THR A 357 -17.28 -0.95 -3.81
C THR A 357 -18.45 -1.91 -3.75
N LEU A 358 -19.39 -1.85 -4.70
CA LEU A 358 -20.52 -2.78 -4.81
C LEU A 358 -20.33 -3.83 -5.91
N SER A 359 -19.11 -4.07 -6.36
CA SER A 359 -18.81 -5.13 -7.34
C SER A 359 -18.57 -6.48 -6.67
N LEU A 360 -18.91 -7.57 -7.39
CA LEU A 360 -18.61 -8.92 -6.92
C LEU A 360 -17.09 -9.18 -6.86
N ALA A 361 -16.32 -8.56 -7.75
CA ALA A 361 -14.86 -8.66 -7.74
C ALA A 361 -14.29 -8.10 -6.44
N TRP A 362 -14.78 -6.94 -6.02
CA TRP A 362 -14.40 -6.28 -4.78
C TRP A 362 -14.80 -7.13 -3.55
N ALA A 363 -16.05 -7.62 -3.51
CA ALA A 363 -16.56 -8.43 -2.40
C ALA A 363 -15.81 -9.76 -2.19
N ARG A 364 -15.07 -10.25 -3.19
CA ARG A 364 -14.25 -11.46 -3.10
C ARG A 364 -12.87 -11.25 -2.49
N GLN A 365 -12.44 -9.99 -2.33
CA GLN A 365 -11.10 -9.69 -1.82
C GLN A 365 -11.03 -9.92 -0.29
N PRO A 366 -10.10 -10.74 0.22
CA PRO A 366 -10.03 -11.06 1.65
C PRO A 366 -9.87 -9.82 2.53
N PHE A 367 -8.97 -8.90 2.18
CA PHE A 367 -8.71 -7.71 2.98
C PHE A 367 -9.92 -6.77 3.09
N LEU A 368 -10.78 -6.73 2.05
CA LEU A 368 -12.00 -5.94 2.06
C LEU A 368 -13.07 -6.54 2.98
N ARG A 369 -13.15 -7.86 2.97
CA ARG A 369 -14.03 -8.59 3.91
C ARG A 369 -13.58 -8.34 5.35
N ASP A 370 -12.28 -8.41 5.61
CA ASP A 370 -11.70 -8.08 6.91
C ASP A 370 -12.04 -6.63 7.31
N SER A 371 -11.93 -5.67 6.38
CA SER A 371 -12.26 -4.27 6.63
C SER A 371 -13.73 -4.05 6.97
N LEU A 372 -14.67 -4.78 6.32
CA LEU A 372 -16.10 -4.69 6.62
C LEU A 372 -16.45 -5.26 8.00
N VAL A 373 -15.79 -6.34 8.40
CA VAL A 373 -16.01 -7.00 9.70
C VAL A 373 -15.33 -6.22 10.84
N ALA A 374 -14.26 -5.46 10.53
CA ALA A 374 -13.47 -4.78 11.53
C ALA A 374 -14.25 -3.72 12.31
N ASP A 375 -14.04 -3.71 13.61
CA ASP A 375 -14.35 -2.59 14.49
C ASP A 375 -13.06 -2.14 15.19
N PRO A 376 -12.36 -1.13 14.67
CA PRO A 376 -11.06 -0.72 15.19
C PRO A 376 -11.14 -0.09 16.58
N ARG A 377 -12.34 0.21 17.08
CA ARG A 377 -12.52 0.85 18.40
C ARG A 377 -11.98 -0.03 19.53
N SER A 378 -12.05 -1.36 19.41
CA SER A 378 -11.51 -2.30 20.41
C SER A 378 -9.98 -2.18 20.51
N ASP A 379 -9.28 -2.06 19.39
CA ASP A 379 -7.83 -1.87 19.37
C ASP A 379 -7.47 -0.49 19.93
N TRP A 380 -8.18 0.59 19.53
CA TRP A 380 -7.97 1.92 20.08
C TRP A 380 -8.18 1.98 21.62
N GLN A 381 -9.15 1.26 22.16
CA GLN A 381 -9.35 1.14 23.63
C GLN A 381 -8.16 0.49 24.33
N ALA A 382 -7.44 -0.38 23.64
CA ALA A 382 -6.30 -1.07 24.22
C ALA A 382 -4.96 -0.33 24.05
N VAL A 383 -4.88 0.72 23.22
CA VAL A 383 -3.67 1.54 23.03
C VAL A 383 -3.29 2.28 24.31
N ARG A 384 -2.01 2.18 24.71
CA ARG A 384 -1.48 2.79 25.96
C ARG A 384 -0.47 3.93 25.73
N CYS A 385 0.18 4.00 24.58
CA CYS A 385 1.14 5.06 24.25
C CYS A 385 0.44 6.40 23.91
N PRO A 386 1.17 7.53 23.89
CA PRO A 386 0.66 8.81 23.39
C PRO A 386 0.19 8.71 21.93
N VAL A 387 -0.90 9.42 21.60
CA VAL A 387 -1.49 9.42 20.26
C VAL A 387 -1.67 10.85 19.76
N LEU A 388 -1.20 11.12 18.54
CA LEU A 388 -1.62 12.25 17.71
C LEU A 388 -2.58 11.75 16.66
N ALA A 389 -3.82 12.22 16.65
CA ALA A 389 -4.81 11.85 15.64
C ALA A 389 -5.20 13.08 14.81
N LEU A 390 -4.94 13.02 13.50
CA LEU A 390 -5.23 14.09 12.56
C LEU A 390 -6.20 13.61 11.49
N ASN A 391 -7.17 14.46 11.12
CA ASN A 391 -8.08 14.21 10.01
C ASN A 391 -8.23 15.48 9.19
N GLY A 392 -8.43 15.34 7.88
CA GLY A 392 -8.80 16.46 7.02
C GLY A 392 -10.29 16.78 7.14
N GLU A 393 -10.65 18.07 7.16
CA GLU A 393 -12.05 18.51 7.10
C GLU A 393 -12.72 18.09 5.79
N ALA A 394 -11.97 18.14 4.68
CA ALA A 394 -12.39 17.77 3.34
C ALA A 394 -12.05 16.31 2.98
N ASP A 395 -11.91 15.43 3.98
CA ASP A 395 -11.69 14.00 3.75
C ASP A 395 -13.02 13.29 3.45
N HIS A 396 -13.21 12.87 2.20
CA HIS A 396 -14.41 12.15 1.75
C HIS A 396 -14.25 10.62 1.77
N GLN A 397 -13.05 10.10 2.07
CA GLN A 397 -12.80 8.65 2.18
C GLN A 397 -12.92 8.17 3.64
N VAL A 398 -12.25 8.86 4.57
CA VAL A 398 -12.42 8.63 6.02
C VAL A 398 -12.82 9.96 6.66
N PRO A 399 -14.12 10.29 6.62
CA PRO A 399 -14.60 11.60 7.04
C PRO A 399 -14.26 11.94 8.49
N PRO A 400 -14.15 13.23 8.84
CA PRO A 400 -13.63 13.69 10.13
C PRO A 400 -14.40 13.20 11.37
N GLY A 401 -15.63 12.70 11.21
CA GLY A 401 -16.38 12.03 12.28
C GLY A 401 -15.67 10.78 12.86
N ASN A 402 -14.78 10.15 12.10
CA ASN A 402 -13.94 9.04 12.57
C ASN A 402 -12.99 9.46 13.70
N LEU A 403 -12.50 10.69 13.69
CA LEU A 403 -11.61 11.22 14.72
C LEU A 403 -12.27 11.17 16.11
N ALA A 404 -13.55 11.53 16.19
CA ALA A 404 -14.30 11.46 17.45
C ALA A 404 -14.41 10.02 17.98
N GLY A 405 -14.60 9.05 17.09
CA GLY A 405 -14.60 7.62 17.43
C GLY A 405 -13.27 7.14 18.03
N ILE A 406 -12.14 7.53 17.42
CA ILE A 406 -10.80 7.23 17.94
C ILE A 406 -10.61 7.83 19.33
N VAL A 407 -10.88 9.13 19.50
CA VAL A 407 -10.71 9.84 20.78
C VAL A 407 -11.58 9.23 21.87
N THR A 408 -12.84 8.92 21.55
CA THR A 408 -13.77 8.26 22.48
C THR A 408 -13.25 6.87 22.88
N ALA A 409 -12.80 6.07 21.94
CA ALA A 409 -12.29 4.73 22.22
C ALA A 409 -11.05 4.77 23.12
N LEU A 410 -10.09 5.66 22.82
CA LEU A 410 -8.91 5.88 23.67
C LEU A 410 -9.29 6.29 25.09
N GLY A 411 -10.25 7.21 25.22
CA GLY A 411 -10.77 7.67 26.51
C GLY A 411 -11.44 6.56 27.33
N VAL A 412 -12.28 5.74 26.68
CA VAL A 412 -12.89 4.55 27.30
C VAL A 412 -11.81 3.57 27.79
N GLY A 413 -10.73 3.43 27.04
CA GLY A 413 -9.56 2.62 27.43
C GLY A 413 -8.69 3.25 28.53
N GLY A 414 -8.99 4.49 28.98
CA GLY A 414 -8.22 5.22 29.98
C GLY A 414 -6.96 5.91 29.44
N ASN A 415 -6.80 5.98 28.12
CA ASN A 415 -5.68 6.72 27.53
C ASN A 415 -6.08 8.18 27.27
N HIS A 416 -5.58 9.09 28.12
CA HIS A 416 -5.80 10.54 28.01
C HIS A 416 -4.62 11.30 27.39
N ARG A 417 -3.55 10.60 26.94
CA ARG A 417 -2.40 11.21 26.27
C ARG A 417 -2.69 11.32 24.75
N VAL A 418 -3.76 12.04 24.43
CA VAL A 418 -4.28 12.17 23.07
C VAL A 418 -4.28 13.62 22.66
N GLN A 419 -3.74 13.89 21.48
CA GLN A 419 -3.90 15.16 20.77
C GLN A 419 -4.69 14.83 19.50
N ALA A 420 -5.77 15.59 19.26
CA ALA A 420 -6.61 15.38 18.09
C ALA A 420 -6.89 16.72 17.40
N ALA A 421 -6.89 16.72 16.07
CA ALA A 421 -7.25 17.91 15.30
C ALA A 421 -7.87 17.56 13.95
N ILE A 422 -8.94 18.27 13.58
CA ILE A 422 -9.45 18.35 12.22
C ILE A 422 -8.75 19.54 11.56
N LEU A 423 -8.18 19.30 10.37
CA LEU A 423 -7.40 20.28 9.63
C LEU A 423 -8.27 20.92 8.54
N PRO A 424 -8.48 22.24 8.58
CA PRO A 424 -9.33 22.92 7.59
C PRO A 424 -8.81 22.74 6.17
N SER A 425 -9.72 22.49 5.24
CA SER A 425 -9.44 22.39 3.79
C SER A 425 -8.39 21.31 3.45
N VAL A 426 -8.23 20.27 4.25
CA VAL A 426 -7.30 19.16 4.00
C VAL A 426 -8.10 17.93 3.58
N ASN A 427 -7.68 17.27 2.48
CA ASN A 427 -8.29 16.05 1.95
C ASN A 427 -7.71 14.77 2.61
N HIS A 428 -8.13 13.59 2.11
CA HIS A 428 -7.66 12.29 2.60
C HIS A 428 -6.14 12.07 2.44
N MET A 429 -5.55 12.61 1.37
CA MET A 429 -4.10 12.54 1.12
C MET A 429 -3.30 13.58 1.92
N PHE A 430 -3.96 14.32 2.79
CA PHE A 430 -3.39 15.43 3.55
C PHE A 430 -2.86 16.58 2.70
N GLN A 431 -3.43 16.79 1.51
CA GLN A 431 -3.19 17.94 0.64
C GLN A 431 -4.19 19.05 0.97
N THR A 432 -3.78 20.30 0.78
CA THR A 432 -4.70 21.44 0.78
C THR A 432 -5.61 21.37 -0.45
N ALA A 433 -6.88 21.15 -0.22
CA ALA A 433 -7.89 20.87 -1.25
C ALA A 433 -8.96 21.96 -1.33
N LYS A 434 -9.65 22.04 -2.47
CA LYS A 434 -10.80 22.93 -2.67
C LYS A 434 -12.11 22.21 -2.41
N THR A 435 -12.24 20.99 -2.91
CA THR A 435 -13.45 20.18 -2.83
C THR A 435 -13.29 19.00 -1.91
N GLY A 436 -12.11 18.38 -1.88
CA GLY A 436 -11.82 17.13 -1.20
C GLY A 436 -12.21 15.88 -1.97
N ALA A 437 -12.81 16.02 -3.14
CA ALA A 437 -13.14 14.91 -4.03
C ALA A 437 -11.88 14.20 -4.55
N VAL A 438 -11.98 12.90 -4.78
CA VAL A 438 -10.84 12.04 -5.17
C VAL A 438 -10.22 12.47 -6.50
N ASP A 439 -11.03 12.93 -7.45
CA ASP A 439 -10.59 13.38 -8.76
C ASP A 439 -9.75 14.68 -8.73
N GLU A 440 -9.78 15.41 -7.61
CA GLU A 440 -8.95 16.61 -7.40
C GLU A 440 -7.48 16.24 -7.10
N TYR A 441 -7.19 15.05 -6.56
CA TYR A 441 -5.87 14.70 -6.01
C TYR A 441 -4.74 14.85 -7.02
N ALA A 442 -4.90 14.30 -8.22
CA ALA A 442 -3.88 14.33 -9.27
C ALA A 442 -3.49 15.77 -9.69
N ALA A 443 -4.44 16.72 -9.62
CA ALA A 443 -4.25 18.09 -10.03
C ALA A 443 -3.50 18.95 -9.01
N ILE A 444 -3.53 18.57 -7.71
CA ILE A 444 -2.87 19.30 -6.63
C ILE A 444 -1.36 19.09 -6.70
N ASP A 445 -0.56 20.16 -6.70
CA ASP A 445 0.91 20.07 -6.71
C ASP A 445 1.50 19.73 -5.34
N GLU A 446 0.81 20.10 -4.26
CA GLU A 446 1.20 19.78 -2.88
C GLU A 446 1.06 18.28 -2.62
N MET A 447 2.09 17.64 -2.04
CA MET A 447 2.04 16.21 -1.68
C MET A 447 1.48 15.99 -0.28
N ILE A 448 1.80 16.89 0.65
CA ILE A 448 1.29 16.91 2.02
C ILE A 448 1.36 18.32 2.58
N ALA A 449 0.30 18.79 3.21
CA ALA A 449 0.26 20.13 3.77
C ALA A 449 1.37 20.36 4.82
N PRO A 450 2.14 21.43 4.74
CA PRO A 450 3.27 21.70 5.66
C PRO A 450 2.86 21.69 7.14
N THR A 451 1.65 22.12 7.45
CA THR A 451 1.10 22.10 8.81
C THR A 451 0.97 20.70 9.38
N VAL A 452 0.71 19.70 8.54
CA VAL A 452 0.67 18.28 8.92
C VAL A 452 2.05 17.81 9.34
N ILE A 453 3.05 18.04 8.48
CA ILE A 453 4.46 17.69 8.75
C ILE A 453 4.94 18.34 10.05
N GLN A 454 4.63 19.63 10.23
CA GLN A 454 4.99 20.36 11.43
C GLN A 454 4.37 19.72 12.68
N ARG A 455 3.05 19.44 12.68
CA ARG A 455 2.36 18.83 13.83
C ARG A 455 2.91 17.46 14.19
N ILE A 456 3.21 16.63 13.18
CA ILE A 456 3.82 15.30 13.38
C ILE A 456 5.18 15.46 14.07
N GLY A 457 6.06 16.27 13.52
CA GLY A 457 7.39 16.46 14.08
C GLY A 457 7.38 17.08 15.48
N ASP A 458 6.50 18.08 15.72
CA ASP A 458 6.34 18.71 17.05
C ASP A 458 5.82 17.70 18.08
N PHE A 459 4.92 16.79 17.68
CA PHE A 459 4.43 15.74 18.57
C PHE A 459 5.53 14.74 18.94
N ILE A 460 6.30 14.28 17.95
CA ILE A 460 7.38 13.30 18.18
C ILE A 460 8.49 13.90 19.06
N LEU A 461 8.90 15.13 18.80
CA LEU A 461 10.03 15.78 19.48
C LEU A 461 9.67 16.39 20.85
N ARG A 462 8.42 16.28 21.31
CA ARG A 462 8.07 16.79 22.64
C ARG A 462 8.83 16.05 23.76
N PRO A 463 9.33 16.78 24.77
CA PRO A 463 9.85 16.14 25.97
C PRO A 463 8.80 15.24 26.61
N ARG A 464 9.26 14.17 27.26
CA ARG A 464 8.41 13.20 28.01
C ARG A 464 7.71 13.86 29.19
#